data_6dba453ed2af3cfcd82462c11d45c8f6
#
_entry.id   6dba453ed2af3cfcd82462c11d45c8f6
#
_cell.length_a   1.000
_cell.length_b   1.000
_cell.length_c   1.000
_cell.angle_alpha   90.00
_cell.angle_beta   90.00
_cell.angle_gamma   90.00
#
_symmetry.space_group_name_H-M   'P 1'
#
loop_
_entity.id
_entity.type
_entity.pdbx_description
1 polymer ?
#
loop_
_entity_poly.entity_id
_entity_poly.type
_entity_poly.pdbx_seq_one_letter_code
_entity_poly.pdbx_strand_id
1 'polypeptide(L)'
;MNPQLSPKAIREIREGTCNPLGAPQVTTDLSENIILTSLDDLHNWARLSSLWPLLYGTACCFIEFAALIGSRFDFDRFGLVPRSSPRQADLLIVAGTVTMKMAPALVRLYEQMPEPKYVIAMGACTITGGMFSADSTTAVRGVDKLIPVDLYLPGCPPRPEAIFDAVIKLRKKVGNESILELSLIHISEPTR
;
A
#
# COMPACT_ATOMS: atom_id res chain seq x y z
N MET A 1 0.43 4.82 23.31
CA MET A 1 1.31 4.34 24.41
C MET A 1 2.57 3.82 23.75
N ASN A 2 3.70 4.48 23.98
CA ASN A 2 4.97 4.09 23.40
C ASN A 2 5.53 2.95 24.25
N PRO A 3 5.72 1.72 23.75
CA PRO A 3 6.32 0.67 24.56
C PRO A 3 7.77 1.07 24.84
N GLN A 4 8.06 1.41 26.07
CA GLN A 4 9.41 1.68 26.51
C GLN A 4 10.24 0.41 26.30
N LEU A 5 11.25 0.49 25.46
CA LEU A 5 12.23 -0.57 25.28
C LEU A 5 12.82 -0.98 26.64
N SER A 6 12.84 -2.27 26.90
CA SER A 6 13.40 -2.78 28.15
C SER A 6 14.90 -2.42 28.26
N PRO A 7 15.44 -2.23 29.46
CA PRO A 7 16.87 -1.94 29.64
C PRO A 7 17.80 -3.00 29.02
N LYS A 8 17.31 -4.21 28.86
CA LYS A 8 18.01 -5.33 28.22
C LYS A 8 18.12 -5.11 26.71
N ALA A 9 17.02 -4.70 26.05
CA ALA A 9 17.00 -4.38 24.62
C ALA A 9 17.91 -3.18 24.27
N ILE A 10 17.98 -2.17 25.16
CA ILE A 10 18.89 -1.02 24.97
C ILE A 10 20.35 -1.45 25.05
N ARG A 11 20.70 -2.39 25.92
CA ARG A 11 22.05 -2.92 26.05
C ARG A 11 22.46 -3.73 24.82
N GLU A 12 21.55 -4.57 24.30
CA GLU A 12 21.74 -5.37 23.08
C GLU A 12 21.91 -4.50 21.83
N ILE A 13 21.17 -3.39 21.73
CA ILE A 13 21.35 -2.39 20.64
C ILE A 13 22.74 -1.72 20.73
N ARG A 14 23.21 -1.42 21.93
CA ARG A 14 24.50 -0.77 22.14
C ARG A 14 25.69 -1.70 21.84
N GLU A 15 25.52 -3.00 22.06
CA GLU A 15 26.54 -4.04 21.77
C GLU A 15 26.49 -4.54 20.32
N GLY A 16 25.58 -3.98 19.48
CA GLY A 16 25.42 -4.38 18.09
C GLY A 16 24.83 -5.78 17.89
N THR A 17 24.35 -6.39 18.96
CA THR A 17 23.80 -7.77 18.96
C THR A 17 22.27 -7.80 18.75
N CYS A 18 21.62 -6.65 18.86
CA CYS A 18 20.18 -6.54 18.62
C CYS A 18 19.91 -6.14 17.18
N ASN A 19 19.15 -6.96 16.50
CA ASN A 19 18.65 -6.67 15.17
C ASN A 19 17.18 -6.24 15.27
N PRO A 20 16.87 -4.92 15.33
CA PRO A 20 15.50 -4.43 15.56
C PRO A 20 14.55 -4.72 14.38
N LEU A 21 15.05 -5.23 13.26
CA LEU A 21 14.27 -5.53 12.06
C LEU A 21 14.14 -7.04 11.80
N GLY A 22 14.61 -7.89 12.75
CA GLY A 22 14.61 -9.35 12.54
C GLY A 22 15.51 -9.81 11.40
N ALA A 23 16.43 -8.96 10.94
CA ALA A 23 17.38 -9.35 9.91
C ALA A 23 18.26 -10.50 10.42
N PRO A 24 18.60 -11.49 9.58
CA PRO A 24 19.32 -12.68 10.00
C PRO A 24 20.66 -12.31 10.62
N GLN A 25 20.99 -12.93 11.74
CA GLN A 25 22.32 -12.83 12.35
C GLN A 25 23.32 -13.43 11.37
N VAL A 26 24.24 -12.60 10.88
CA VAL A 26 25.37 -13.07 10.09
C VAL A 26 26.27 -13.86 11.05
N THR A 27 26.25 -15.17 10.92
CA THR A 27 27.19 -16.03 11.68
C THR A 27 28.59 -15.83 11.10
N THR A 28 29.50 -15.33 11.91
CA THR A 28 30.88 -14.96 11.55
C THR A 28 31.72 -16.13 11.04
N ASP A 29 31.22 -17.36 11.14
CA ASP A 29 31.93 -18.58 10.74
C ASP A 29 31.70 -19.01 9.27
N LEU A 30 30.79 -18.41 8.57
CA LEU A 30 30.57 -18.62 7.13
C LEU A 30 31.10 -17.42 6.36
N SER A 31 32.39 -17.37 6.18
CA SER A 31 33.20 -16.47 5.34
C SER A 31 32.47 -15.24 4.73
N GLU A 32 33.15 -14.14 4.71
CA GLU A 32 32.77 -12.76 4.32
C GLU A 32 31.91 -12.57 3.04
N ASN A 33 31.51 -13.66 2.36
CA ASN A 33 30.85 -13.62 1.06
C ASN A 33 29.42 -14.23 1.02
N ILE A 34 28.85 -14.67 2.15
CA ILE A 34 27.52 -15.29 2.17
C ILE A 34 26.57 -14.44 3.02
N ILE A 35 25.54 -13.87 2.37
CA ILE A 35 24.47 -13.16 3.05
C ILE A 35 23.31 -14.14 3.23
N LEU A 36 23.03 -14.53 4.48
CA LEU A 36 21.87 -15.34 4.82
C LEU A 36 20.69 -14.40 5.13
N THR A 37 19.68 -14.40 4.28
CA THR A 37 18.42 -13.69 4.52
C THR A 37 17.28 -14.69 4.70
N SER A 38 16.26 -14.32 5.48
CA SER A 38 15.04 -15.11 5.53
C SER A 38 14.28 -15.00 4.19
N LEU A 39 13.52 -16.04 3.84
CA LEU A 39 12.69 -16.01 2.63
C LEU A 39 11.61 -14.92 2.73
N ASP A 40 11.10 -14.64 3.93
CA ASP A 40 10.15 -13.58 4.19
C ASP A 40 10.75 -12.20 3.87
N ASP A 41 11.98 -11.94 4.31
CA ASP A 41 12.65 -10.66 4.06
C ASP A 41 12.91 -10.44 2.57
N LEU A 42 13.36 -11.48 1.86
CA LEU A 42 13.58 -11.41 0.42
C LEU A 42 12.28 -11.17 -0.35
N HIS A 43 11.23 -11.88 0.00
CA HIS A 43 9.91 -11.73 -0.61
C HIS A 43 9.32 -10.35 -0.36
N ASN A 44 9.37 -9.87 0.88
CA ASN A 44 8.89 -8.54 1.24
C ASN A 44 9.71 -7.44 0.55
N TRP A 45 11.03 -7.57 0.49
CA TRP A 45 11.88 -6.65 -0.25
C TRP A 45 11.51 -6.56 -1.74
N ALA A 46 11.26 -7.70 -2.39
CA ALA A 46 10.85 -7.74 -3.78
C ALA A 46 9.50 -7.04 -3.99
N ARG A 47 8.52 -7.29 -3.14
CA ARG A 47 7.19 -6.64 -3.19
C ARG A 47 7.27 -5.14 -2.95
N LEU A 48 8.05 -4.72 -1.95
CA LEU A 48 8.24 -3.30 -1.62
C LEU A 48 8.90 -2.52 -2.74
N SER A 49 9.78 -3.15 -3.49
CA SER A 49 10.51 -2.51 -4.59
C SER A 49 9.67 -2.36 -5.87
N SER A 50 8.55 -3.06 -5.97
CA SER A 50 7.75 -3.15 -7.20
C SER A 50 6.24 -3.18 -6.90
N LEU A 51 5.72 -2.11 -6.30
CA LEU A 51 4.29 -1.89 -6.11
C LEU A 51 3.72 -1.17 -7.33
N TRP A 52 2.97 -1.86 -8.16
CA TRP A 52 2.42 -1.30 -9.39
C TRP A 52 0.99 -0.79 -9.17
N PRO A 53 0.78 0.54 -9.25
CA PRO A 53 -0.53 1.11 -9.06
C PRO A 53 -1.41 0.96 -10.30
N LEU A 54 -2.70 0.65 -10.07
CA LEU A 54 -3.74 0.70 -11.10
C LEU A 54 -4.09 2.15 -11.40
N LEU A 55 -4.10 2.52 -12.68
CA LEU A 55 -4.62 3.80 -13.15
C LEU A 55 -6.15 3.83 -13.03
N TYR A 56 -6.63 4.31 -11.89
CA TYR A 56 -8.06 4.53 -11.65
C TYR A 56 -8.30 5.95 -11.17
N GLY A 57 -9.10 6.71 -11.91
CA GLY A 57 -9.42 8.08 -11.53
C GLY A 57 -10.75 8.53 -12.09
N THR A 58 -11.52 9.20 -11.25
CA THR A 58 -12.89 9.66 -11.57
C THR A 58 -13.07 11.16 -11.44
N ALA A 59 -12.16 11.87 -10.76
CA ALA A 59 -12.28 13.30 -10.51
C ALA A 59 -10.91 13.97 -10.27
N CYS A 60 -10.91 15.16 -9.67
CA CYS A 60 -9.75 16.05 -9.51
C CYS A 60 -8.54 15.39 -8.80
N CYS A 61 -8.73 14.48 -7.87
CA CYS A 61 -7.62 13.79 -7.21
C CYS A 61 -6.74 13.00 -8.20
N PHE A 62 -7.32 12.53 -9.30
CA PHE A 62 -6.56 11.83 -10.32
C PHE A 62 -5.56 12.76 -11.04
N ILE A 63 -5.85 14.05 -11.15
CA ILE A 63 -4.94 15.02 -11.76
C ILE A 63 -3.66 15.14 -10.92
N GLU A 64 -3.79 15.18 -9.59
CA GLU A 64 -2.64 15.18 -8.69
C GLU A 64 -1.86 13.85 -8.75
N PHE A 65 -2.57 12.73 -8.86
CA PHE A 65 -1.93 11.43 -9.08
C PHE A 65 -1.20 11.39 -10.43
N ALA A 66 -1.79 11.94 -11.48
CA ALA A 66 -1.15 12.04 -12.79
C ALA A 66 0.10 12.95 -12.76
N ALA A 67 0.08 14.00 -11.95
CA ALA A 67 1.26 14.86 -11.76
C ALA A 67 2.45 14.12 -11.14
N LEU A 68 2.21 13.07 -10.34
CA LEU A 68 3.29 12.23 -9.78
C LEU A 68 4.04 11.44 -10.84
N ILE A 69 3.34 11.02 -11.90
CA ILE A 69 3.92 10.26 -13.02
C ILE A 69 4.80 11.18 -13.85
N GLY A 70 4.54 12.49 -13.80
CA GLY A 70 5.29 13.49 -14.55
C GLY A 70 6.76 13.62 -14.11
N SER A 71 7.57 14.25 -14.95
CA SER A 71 9.01 14.39 -14.79
C SER A 71 9.45 15.11 -13.49
N ARG A 72 8.58 15.92 -12.91
CA ARG A 72 8.89 16.64 -11.66
C ARG A 72 9.05 15.71 -10.46
N PHE A 73 8.21 14.70 -10.35
CA PHE A 73 8.17 13.80 -9.20
C PHE A 73 8.75 12.43 -9.52
N ASP A 74 8.63 11.98 -10.76
CA ASP A 74 9.18 10.72 -11.25
C ASP A 74 8.82 9.52 -10.34
N PHE A 75 7.52 9.24 -10.29
CA PHE A 75 6.97 8.17 -9.48
C PHE A 75 7.53 6.78 -9.84
N ASP A 76 7.87 6.59 -11.12
CA ASP A 76 8.44 5.36 -11.66
C ASP A 76 9.81 5.03 -11.04
N ARG A 77 10.60 6.04 -10.68
CA ARG A 77 11.90 5.91 -10.01
C ARG A 77 11.81 5.15 -8.68
N PHE A 78 10.66 5.18 -8.03
CA PHE A 78 10.42 4.47 -6.78
C PHE A 78 9.87 3.05 -6.98
N GLY A 79 9.87 2.55 -8.21
CA GLY A 79 9.34 1.23 -8.55
C GLY A 79 7.81 1.17 -8.62
N LEU A 80 7.16 2.33 -8.76
CA LEU A 80 5.71 2.49 -8.78
C LEU A 80 5.25 2.75 -10.22
N VAL A 81 5.29 1.72 -11.06
CA VAL A 81 4.96 1.82 -12.48
C VAL A 81 3.45 1.69 -12.67
N PRO A 82 2.75 2.75 -13.14
CA PRO A 82 1.31 2.71 -13.33
C PRO A 82 0.89 1.71 -14.40
N ARG A 83 -0.15 0.95 -14.13
CA ARG A 83 -0.73 -0.03 -15.06
C ARG A 83 -2.19 0.27 -15.34
N SER A 84 -2.62 0.04 -16.57
CA SER A 84 -4.02 0.21 -16.98
C SER A 84 -4.87 -1.05 -16.78
N SER A 85 -4.23 -2.21 -16.59
CA SER A 85 -4.93 -3.47 -16.38
C SER A 85 -4.93 -3.87 -14.90
N PRO A 86 -6.09 -4.21 -14.31
CA PRO A 86 -6.15 -4.66 -12.91
C PRO A 86 -5.39 -5.95 -12.67
N ARG A 87 -5.23 -6.80 -13.67
CA ARG A 87 -4.47 -8.06 -13.57
C ARG A 87 -2.95 -7.88 -13.48
N GLN A 88 -2.46 -6.67 -13.73
CA GLN A 88 -1.04 -6.32 -13.68
C GLN A 88 -0.71 -5.36 -12.52
N ALA A 89 -1.68 -5.03 -11.69
CA ALA A 89 -1.54 -4.05 -10.62
C ALA A 89 -1.70 -4.71 -9.25
N ASP A 90 -0.87 -4.29 -8.31
CA ASP A 90 -0.86 -4.76 -6.92
C ASP A 90 -1.45 -3.71 -5.96
N LEU A 91 -1.51 -2.46 -6.41
CA LEU A 91 -1.98 -1.33 -5.63
C LEU A 91 -3.13 -0.62 -6.35
N LEU A 92 -4.27 -0.48 -5.69
CA LEU A 92 -5.39 0.33 -6.17
C LEU A 92 -5.40 1.68 -5.46
N ILE A 93 -5.16 2.76 -6.19
CA ILE A 93 -5.33 4.12 -5.67
C ILE A 93 -6.67 4.65 -6.18
N VAL A 94 -7.66 4.71 -5.30
CA VAL A 94 -8.97 5.26 -5.64
C VAL A 94 -8.90 6.78 -5.57
N ALA A 95 -8.78 7.43 -6.72
CA ALA A 95 -8.58 8.87 -6.84
C ALA A 95 -9.82 9.57 -7.39
N GLY A 96 -10.57 10.22 -6.52
CA GLY A 96 -11.72 11.02 -6.88
C GLY A 96 -13.06 10.47 -6.39
N THR A 97 -14.14 11.17 -6.74
CA THR A 97 -15.48 10.83 -6.30
C THR A 97 -15.97 9.53 -6.93
N VAL A 98 -16.45 8.62 -6.11
CA VAL A 98 -17.07 7.37 -6.58
C VAL A 98 -18.59 7.57 -6.60
N THR A 99 -19.18 7.43 -7.79
CA THR A 99 -20.64 7.50 -7.94
C THR A 99 -21.28 6.12 -7.79
N MET A 100 -22.56 6.10 -7.41
CA MET A 100 -23.34 4.86 -7.31
C MET A 100 -23.29 4.04 -8.62
N LYS A 101 -23.24 4.72 -9.75
CA LYS A 101 -23.16 4.09 -11.08
C LYS A 101 -21.81 3.46 -11.35
N MET A 102 -20.71 4.03 -10.80
CA MET A 102 -19.36 3.50 -10.92
C MET A 102 -18.99 2.49 -9.83
N ALA A 103 -19.73 2.44 -8.73
CA ALA A 103 -19.45 1.54 -7.62
C ALA A 103 -19.34 0.06 -8.04
N PRO A 104 -20.24 -0.51 -8.87
CA PRO A 104 -20.09 -1.89 -9.34
C PRO A 104 -18.85 -2.14 -10.19
N ALA A 105 -18.43 -1.12 -10.97
CA ALA A 105 -17.22 -1.22 -11.78
C ALA A 105 -15.97 -1.23 -10.89
N LEU A 106 -15.94 -0.41 -9.84
CA LEU A 106 -14.83 -0.38 -8.87
C LEU A 106 -14.67 -1.73 -8.17
N VAL A 107 -15.77 -2.34 -7.71
CA VAL A 107 -15.76 -3.65 -7.07
C VAL A 107 -15.22 -4.72 -8.03
N ARG A 108 -15.66 -4.73 -9.28
CA ARG A 108 -15.14 -5.66 -10.30
C ARG A 108 -13.65 -5.47 -10.58
N LEU A 109 -13.16 -4.24 -10.61
CA LEU A 109 -11.72 -3.96 -10.77
C LEU A 109 -10.94 -4.52 -9.59
N TYR A 110 -11.44 -4.34 -8.37
CA TYR A 110 -10.81 -4.88 -7.17
C TYR A 110 -10.78 -6.42 -7.17
N GLU A 111 -11.88 -7.07 -7.57
CA GLU A 111 -11.95 -8.54 -7.68
C GLU A 111 -11.00 -9.11 -8.75
N GLN A 112 -10.72 -8.34 -9.81
CA GLN A 112 -9.83 -8.77 -10.89
C GLN A 112 -8.34 -8.59 -10.57
N MET A 113 -8.01 -7.88 -9.49
CA MET A 113 -6.62 -7.73 -9.05
C MET A 113 -6.12 -9.02 -8.39
N PRO A 114 -4.86 -9.43 -8.69
CA PRO A 114 -4.25 -10.58 -8.01
C PRO A 114 -4.00 -10.29 -6.54
N GLU A 115 -3.99 -11.31 -5.70
CA GLU A 115 -3.51 -11.24 -4.33
C GLU A 115 -1.98 -11.38 -4.28
N PRO A 116 -1.29 -10.70 -3.38
CA PRO A 116 -1.79 -9.71 -2.41
C PRO A 116 -2.04 -8.35 -3.05
N LYS A 117 -3.15 -7.71 -2.69
CA LYS A 117 -3.57 -6.41 -3.22
C LYS A 117 -3.80 -5.40 -2.10
N TYR A 118 -3.51 -4.13 -2.39
CA TYR A 118 -3.62 -3.04 -1.43
C TYR A 118 -4.47 -1.91 -1.98
N VAL A 119 -5.18 -1.20 -1.10
CA VAL A 119 -6.08 -0.11 -1.48
C VAL A 119 -5.75 1.16 -0.72
N ILE A 120 -5.52 2.26 -1.43
CA ILE A 120 -5.40 3.60 -0.88
C ILE A 120 -6.63 4.43 -1.29
N ALA A 121 -7.39 4.91 -0.31
CA ALA A 121 -8.46 5.87 -0.52
C ALA A 121 -7.88 7.29 -0.53
N MET A 122 -7.82 7.90 -1.71
CA MET A 122 -7.22 9.23 -1.92
C MET A 122 -8.27 10.32 -1.97
N GLY A 123 -8.18 11.24 -1.03
CA GLY A 123 -8.99 12.45 -0.96
C GLY A 123 -10.28 12.31 -0.15
N ALA A 124 -10.84 13.44 0.24
CA ALA A 124 -12.02 13.50 1.10
C ALA A 124 -13.25 12.81 0.47
N CYS A 125 -13.36 12.84 -0.88
CA CYS A 125 -14.49 12.22 -1.58
C CYS A 125 -14.51 10.69 -1.42
N THR A 126 -13.35 10.04 -1.37
CA THR A 126 -13.25 8.59 -1.18
C THR A 126 -13.43 8.17 0.27
N ILE A 127 -13.10 9.07 1.22
CA ILE A 127 -13.14 8.76 2.66
C ILE A 127 -14.56 8.93 3.20
N THR A 128 -15.18 10.10 2.95
CA THR A 128 -16.49 10.45 3.54
C THR A 128 -17.53 10.93 2.53
N GLY A 129 -17.17 10.99 1.25
CA GLY A 129 -17.95 11.68 0.23
C GLY A 129 -17.55 13.15 0.02
N GLY A 130 -16.72 13.71 0.92
CA GLY A 130 -16.20 15.08 0.82
C GLY A 130 -17.29 16.12 0.67
N MET A 131 -17.14 17.03 -0.31
CA MET A 131 -18.13 18.08 -0.60
C MET A 131 -19.47 17.54 -1.09
N PHE A 132 -19.55 16.29 -1.52
CA PHE A 132 -20.78 15.64 -1.99
C PHE A 132 -21.48 14.82 -0.92
N SER A 133 -21.02 14.87 0.34
CA SER A 133 -21.57 14.04 1.41
C SER A 133 -22.98 14.43 1.83
N ALA A 134 -23.34 15.72 1.78
CA ALA A 134 -24.61 16.22 2.27
C ALA A 134 -25.71 16.17 1.18
N ASP A 135 -25.45 16.74 -0.01
CA ASP A 135 -26.47 17.07 -0.98
C ASP A 135 -26.51 16.16 -2.22
N SER A 136 -25.55 15.26 -2.37
CA SER A 136 -25.53 14.33 -3.50
C SER A 136 -26.19 13.00 -3.17
N THR A 137 -27.21 12.65 -3.93
CA THR A 137 -27.86 11.32 -3.87
C THR A 137 -27.09 10.26 -4.66
N THR A 138 -26.16 10.69 -5.53
CA THR A 138 -25.46 9.79 -6.47
C THR A 138 -24.04 9.43 -6.01
N ALA A 139 -23.44 10.17 -5.08
CA ALA A 139 -22.09 9.89 -4.58
C ALA A 139 -22.09 8.84 -3.47
N VAL A 140 -21.15 7.92 -3.55
CA VAL A 140 -20.89 6.96 -2.47
C VAL A 140 -20.14 7.65 -1.35
N ARG A 141 -20.64 7.56 -0.13
CA ARG A 141 -20.07 8.19 1.07
C ARG A 141 -19.10 7.24 1.76
N GLY A 142 -17.90 7.12 1.19
CA GLY A 142 -16.84 6.22 1.67
C GLY A 142 -16.67 4.99 0.79
N VAL A 143 -15.45 4.79 0.31
CA VAL A 143 -15.07 3.62 -0.51
C VAL A 143 -14.95 2.36 0.35
N ASP A 144 -14.71 2.52 1.64
CA ASP A 144 -14.67 1.47 2.66
C ASP A 144 -15.96 0.63 2.75
N LYS A 145 -17.07 1.18 2.28
CA LYS A 145 -18.35 0.47 2.17
C LYS A 145 -18.43 -0.49 0.98
N LEU A 146 -17.52 -0.33 0.02
CA LEU A 146 -17.50 -1.12 -1.21
C LEU A 146 -16.37 -2.14 -1.21
N ILE A 147 -15.17 -1.73 -0.80
CA ILE A 147 -13.95 -2.51 -0.80
C ILE A 147 -13.13 -2.24 0.46
N PRO A 148 -12.34 -3.21 0.96
CA PRO A 148 -11.46 -2.97 2.10
C PRO A 148 -10.39 -1.93 1.75
N VAL A 149 -10.14 -1.00 2.66
CA VAL A 149 -9.16 0.09 2.48
C VAL A 149 -8.04 -0.07 3.48
N ASP A 150 -6.79 -0.08 2.99
CA ASP A 150 -5.60 -0.23 3.81
C ASP A 150 -5.08 1.10 4.35
N LEU A 151 -5.22 2.16 3.56
CA LEU A 151 -4.74 3.48 3.93
C LEU A 151 -5.68 4.58 3.44
N TYR A 152 -5.90 5.57 4.30
CA TYR A 152 -6.67 6.77 3.98
C TYR A 152 -5.73 7.98 3.83
N LEU A 153 -5.83 8.67 2.70
CA LEU A 153 -5.07 9.88 2.42
C LEU A 153 -6.01 11.09 2.36
N PRO A 154 -6.08 11.91 3.42
CA PRO A 154 -6.95 13.09 3.45
C PRO A 154 -6.42 14.22 2.57
N GLY A 155 -7.33 15.02 2.03
CA GLY A 155 -7.05 16.19 1.20
C GLY A 155 -8.16 16.41 0.18
N CYS A 156 -8.16 17.59 -0.46
CA CYS A 156 -9.16 17.91 -1.49
C CYS A 156 -8.58 18.90 -2.52
N PRO A 157 -7.76 18.44 -3.45
CA PRO A 157 -7.00 17.21 -3.50
C PRO A 157 -5.79 17.20 -2.52
N PRO A 158 -5.28 16.03 -2.13
CA PRO A 158 -4.01 15.96 -1.42
C PRO A 158 -2.84 16.31 -2.35
N ARG A 159 -1.81 16.92 -1.81
CA ARG A 159 -0.60 17.26 -2.57
C ARG A 159 0.14 16.00 -3.01
N PRO A 160 0.88 16.04 -4.13
CA PRO A 160 1.67 14.91 -4.63
C PRO A 160 2.64 14.34 -3.58
N GLU A 161 3.28 15.19 -2.78
CA GLU A 161 4.20 14.78 -1.72
C GLU A 161 3.50 13.94 -0.64
N ALA A 162 2.24 14.25 -0.35
CA ALA A 162 1.43 13.48 0.61
C ALA A 162 1.11 12.07 0.08
N ILE A 163 1.02 11.90 -1.23
CA ILE A 163 0.81 10.57 -1.84
C ILE A 163 2.08 9.72 -1.67
N PHE A 164 3.28 10.31 -1.83
CA PHE A 164 4.54 9.62 -1.52
C PHE A 164 4.61 9.17 -0.05
N ASP A 165 4.25 10.04 0.89
CA ASP A 165 4.20 9.69 2.31
C ASP A 165 3.23 8.54 2.58
N ALA A 166 2.07 8.54 1.92
CA ALA A 166 1.10 7.46 2.00
C ALA A 166 1.68 6.14 1.50
N VAL A 167 2.39 6.13 0.37
CA VAL A 167 3.06 4.94 -0.16
C VAL A 167 4.17 4.46 0.78
N ILE A 168 4.94 5.36 1.36
CA ILE A 168 5.98 4.99 2.35
C ILE A 168 5.35 4.32 3.59
N LYS A 169 4.21 4.84 4.05
CA LYS A 169 3.46 4.24 5.16
C LYS A 169 2.91 2.85 4.79
N LEU A 170 2.39 2.69 3.57
CA LEU A 170 1.95 1.40 3.07
C LEU A 170 3.10 0.40 3.00
N ARG A 171 4.27 0.81 2.49
CA ARG A 171 5.47 -0.04 2.47
C ARG A 171 5.86 -0.56 3.85
N LYS A 172 5.75 0.26 4.88
CA LYS A 172 6.00 -0.19 6.27
C LYS A 172 5.00 -1.25 6.73
N LYS A 173 3.74 -1.17 6.28
CA LYS A 173 2.72 -2.20 6.56
C LYS A 173 3.10 -3.51 5.86
N VAL A 174 3.35 -3.45 4.57
CA VAL A 174 3.71 -4.61 3.74
C VAL A 174 4.98 -5.31 4.21
N GLY A 175 5.98 -4.54 4.68
CA GLY A 175 7.25 -5.09 5.19
C GLY A 175 7.12 -5.93 6.46
N ASN A 176 6.00 -5.84 7.16
CA ASN A 176 5.74 -6.62 8.38
C ASN A 176 4.85 -7.85 8.13
N GLU A 177 4.43 -8.10 6.90
CA GLU A 177 3.60 -9.25 6.55
C GLU A 177 4.44 -10.52 6.39
N SER A 178 3.92 -11.66 6.84
CA SER A 178 4.58 -12.97 6.67
C SER A 178 4.01 -13.71 5.46
N ILE A 179 4.85 -14.50 4.78
CA ILE A 179 4.44 -15.35 3.64
C ILE A 179 3.36 -16.36 4.08
N LEU A 180 3.45 -16.86 5.31
CA LEU A 180 2.49 -17.84 5.82
C LEU A 180 1.09 -17.25 5.96
N GLU A 181 0.96 -16.01 6.43
CA GLU A 181 -0.34 -15.33 6.50
C GLU A 181 -0.93 -15.12 5.12
N LEU A 182 -0.11 -14.70 4.14
CA LEU A 182 -0.55 -14.51 2.77
C LEU A 182 -0.97 -15.84 2.11
N SER A 183 -0.29 -16.94 2.36
CA SER A 183 -0.65 -18.24 1.83
C SER A 183 -1.97 -18.79 2.40
N LEU A 184 -2.26 -18.48 3.66
CA LEU A 184 -3.52 -18.88 4.30
C LEU A 184 -4.74 -18.13 3.74
N ILE A 185 -4.58 -16.89 3.30
CA ILE A 185 -5.65 -16.11 2.65
C ILE A 185 -6.10 -16.80 1.36
N HIS A 186 -5.16 -17.30 0.54
CA HIS A 186 -5.48 -18.02 -0.69
C HIS A 186 -6.21 -19.36 -0.48
N ILE A 187 -6.00 -20.00 0.68
CA ILE A 187 -6.67 -21.28 1.00
C ILE A 187 -8.11 -21.06 1.48
N SER A 188 -8.38 -19.90 2.08
CA SER A 188 -9.68 -19.57 2.67
C SER A 188 -10.69 -18.98 1.67
N GLU A 189 -10.27 -18.50 0.50
CA GLU A 189 -11.19 -18.03 -0.53
C GLU A 189 -11.64 -19.19 -1.42
N PRO A 190 -12.94 -19.53 -1.43
CA PRO A 190 -13.47 -20.52 -2.37
C PRO A 190 -13.36 -19.95 -3.80
N THR A 191 -12.64 -20.64 -4.65
CA THR A 191 -12.59 -20.36 -6.10
C THR A 191 -14.03 -20.30 -6.65
N ARG A 192 -14.46 -19.11 -7.01
CA ARG A 192 -15.68 -18.86 -7.78
C ARG A 192 -15.38 -18.80 -9.26
#